data_57ce8f13b9094c0dbbd20747ad52b4ec
#
_entry.id   57ce8f13b9094c0dbbd20747ad52b4ec
#
_cell.length_a   1.000
_cell.length_b   1.000
_cell.length_c   1.000
_cell.angle_alpha   90.00
_cell.angle_beta   90.00
_cell.angle_gamma   90.00
#
_symmetry.space_group_name_H-M   'P 1'
#
loop_
_entity.id
_entity.type
_entity.pdbx_description
1 polymer ?
#
loop_
_entity_poly.entity_id
_entity_poly.type
_entity_poly.pdbx_seq_one_letter_code
_entity_poly.pdbx_strand_id
1 'polypeptide(L)'
;MQRQADGLTGHLDSVYPEVMGPRNGWLGGDGDVWERGPYWIDGLLPLAYILGDERLIEKTHPWVEWALGSRQPDGYFGPAEDRPFESPAIQRDNARDWWPKMVMLKVLQQYYSATGDERVIELMSAYFRYQLRELPKTPLGHWTFWGEQRGGDNLGIVYWLYNITGDEFLLELGDLIHRQT
;
A
#
# COMPACT_ATOMS: atom_id res chain seq x y z
N MET A 1 -9.80 -0.50 -21.58
CA MET A 1 -10.24 -0.69 -20.19
C MET A 1 -11.22 -1.87 -20.03
N GLN A 2 -12.36 -1.97 -20.75
CA GLN A 2 -13.28 -3.10 -20.57
C GLN A 2 -12.62 -4.47 -20.76
N ARG A 3 -11.78 -4.65 -21.79
CA ARG A 3 -11.02 -5.90 -22.00
C ARG A 3 -10.10 -6.27 -20.83
N GLN A 4 -9.60 -5.29 -20.08
CA GLN A 4 -8.79 -5.55 -18.88
C GLN A 4 -9.68 -5.99 -17.71
N ALA A 5 -10.85 -5.36 -17.56
CA ALA A 5 -11.84 -5.72 -16.56
C ALA A 5 -12.37 -7.16 -16.76
N ASP A 6 -12.64 -7.53 -18.03
CA ASP A 6 -13.10 -8.86 -18.41
C ASP A 6 -11.97 -9.90 -18.44
N GLY A 7 -10.71 -9.45 -18.43
CA GLY A 7 -9.51 -10.27 -18.47
C GLY A 7 -8.89 -10.51 -17.09
N LEU A 8 -7.58 -10.74 -17.09
CA LEU A 8 -6.82 -11.12 -15.91
C LEU A 8 -6.93 -10.09 -14.77
N THR A 9 -6.93 -8.80 -15.07
CA THR A 9 -6.99 -7.76 -14.03
C THR A 9 -8.25 -7.88 -13.16
N GLY A 10 -9.42 -8.13 -13.76
CA GLY A 10 -10.68 -8.29 -13.05
C GLY A 10 -10.87 -9.66 -12.37
N HIS A 11 -10.00 -10.64 -12.64
CA HIS A 11 -10.18 -12.04 -12.23
C HIS A 11 -8.94 -12.68 -11.59
N LEU A 12 -7.92 -11.89 -11.22
CA LEU A 12 -6.67 -12.45 -10.68
C LEU A 12 -6.89 -13.19 -9.36
N ASP A 13 -7.86 -12.79 -8.56
CA ASP A 13 -8.29 -13.46 -7.34
C ASP A 13 -8.77 -14.92 -7.57
N SER A 14 -9.39 -15.17 -8.71
CA SER A 14 -9.86 -16.51 -9.09
C SER A 14 -8.79 -17.34 -9.82
N VAL A 15 -7.86 -16.68 -10.51
CA VAL A 15 -6.76 -17.33 -11.24
C VAL A 15 -5.59 -17.65 -10.31
N TYR A 16 -5.36 -16.79 -9.30
CA TYR A 16 -4.25 -16.94 -8.35
C TYR A 16 -4.72 -16.73 -6.90
N PRO A 17 -5.66 -17.59 -6.42
CA PRO A 17 -6.31 -17.42 -5.13
C PRO A 17 -5.36 -17.57 -3.93
N GLU A 18 -4.25 -18.30 -4.07
CA GLU A 18 -3.27 -18.50 -2.98
C GLU A 18 -2.62 -17.17 -2.56
N VAL A 19 -2.50 -16.21 -3.48
CA VAL A 19 -1.88 -14.91 -3.22
C VAL A 19 -2.89 -13.78 -3.20
N MET A 20 -3.89 -13.80 -4.09
CA MET A 20 -4.88 -12.71 -4.23
C MET A 20 -6.20 -13.00 -3.51
N GLY A 21 -6.33 -14.17 -2.90
CA GLY A 21 -7.52 -14.59 -2.16
C GLY A 21 -7.48 -14.22 -0.67
N PRO A 22 -8.44 -14.74 0.11
CA PRO A 22 -8.65 -14.37 1.52
C PRO A 22 -7.47 -14.66 2.45
N ARG A 23 -6.52 -15.50 2.03
CA ARG A 23 -5.30 -15.76 2.80
C ARG A 23 -4.27 -14.65 2.70
N ASN A 24 -4.42 -13.67 1.79
CA ASN A 24 -3.48 -12.56 1.68
C ASN A 24 -3.43 -11.76 3.00
N GLY A 25 -2.23 -11.40 3.45
CA GLY A 25 -2.04 -10.64 4.67
C GLY A 25 -2.65 -9.25 4.65
N TRP A 26 -2.80 -8.65 3.45
CA TRP A 26 -3.52 -7.39 3.26
C TRP A 26 -5.06 -7.54 3.28
N LEU A 27 -5.54 -8.75 3.56
CA LEU A 27 -6.93 -9.07 3.89
C LEU A 27 -7.05 -9.66 5.31
N GLY A 28 -5.97 -9.60 6.10
CA GLY A 28 -5.91 -10.19 7.44
C GLY A 28 -5.63 -11.69 7.46
N GLY A 29 -5.28 -12.28 6.33
CA GLY A 29 -4.95 -13.70 6.21
C GLY A 29 -3.51 -14.04 6.65
N ASP A 30 -3.17 -15.32 6.55
CA ASP A 30 -1.89 -15.89 6.95
C ASP A 30 -0.90 -16.08 5.78
N GLY A 31 -1.28 -15.65 4.56
CA GLY A 31 -0.48 -15.78 3.35
C GLY A 31 0.41 -14.56 3.05
N ASP A 32 0.52 -14.23 1.76
CA ASP A 32 1.40 -13.16 1.27
C ASP A 32 1.18 -11.82 1.99
N VAL A 33 2.26 -11.24 2.49
CA VAL A 33 2.24 -9.95 3.21
C VAL A 33 2.96 -8.84 2.44
N TRP A 34 3.48 -9.15 1.25
CA TRP A 34 4.36 -8.27 0.51
C TRP A 34 3.63 -7.46 -0.59
N GLU A 35 4.25 -7.23 -1.74
CA GLU A 35 3.78 -6.27 -2.75
C GLU A 35 2.69 -6.78 -3.68
N ARG A 36 2.54 -8.12 -3.83
CA ARG A 36 1.72 -8.71 -4.91
C ARG A 36 0.26 -8.30 -4.83
N GLY A 37 -0.34 -8.38 -3.64
CA GLY A 37 -1.70 -7.91 -3.39
C GLY A 37 -1.88 -6.43 -3.67
N PRO A 38 -1.08 -5.54 -3.01
CA PRO A 38 -1.11 -4.11 -3.27
C PRO A 38 -0.97 -3.74 -4.76
N TYR A 39 -0.06 -4.38 -5.51
CA TYR A 39 0.08 -4.13 -6.94
C TYR A 39 -1.14 -4.48 -7.77
N TRP A 40 -1.79 -5.59 -7.45
CA TRP A 40 -3.01 -5.93 -8.13
C TRP A 40 -4.09 -4.88 -7.90
N ILE A 41 -4.26 -4.44 -6.66
CA ILE A 41 -5.27 -3.44 -6.29
C ILE A 41 -4.92 -2.06 -6.85
N ASP A 42 -3.63 -1.70 -6.96
CA ASP A 42 -3.17 -0.47 -7.62
C ASP A 42 -3.65 -0.37 -9.07
N GLY A 43 -3.78 -1.52 -9.76
CA GLY A 43 -4.34 -1.59 -11.10
C GLY A 43 -5.87 -1.76 -11.15
N LEU A 44 -6.42 -2.56 -10.25
CA LEU A 44 -7.85 -2.91 -10.24
C LEU A 44 -8.72 -1.74 -9.79
N LEU A 45 -8.35 -1.05 -8.71
CA LEU A 45 -9.16 0.00 -8.11
C LEU A 45 -9.44 1.15 -9.08
N PRO A 46 -8.44 1.79 -9.71
CA PRO A 46 -8.71 2.86 -10.66
C PRO A 46 -9.51 2.37 -11.88
N LEU A 47 -9.26 1.13 -12.34
CA LEU A 47 -10.02 0.53 -13.43
C LEU A 47 -11.50 0.41 -13.05
N ALA A 48 -11.80 -0.07 -11.84
CA ALA A 48 -13.16 -0.27 -11.33
C ALA A 48 -13.93 1.06 -11.26
N TYR A 49 -13.32 2.09 -10.66
CA TYR A 49 -13.96 3.39 -10.49
C TYR A 49 -14.11 4.16 -11.82
N ILE A 50 -13.12 4.10 -12.72
CA ILE A 50 -13.23 4.75 -14.06
C ILE A 50 -14.34 4.11 -14.90
N LEU A 51 -14.53 2.79 -14.80
CA LEU A 51 -15.60 2.09 -15.51
C LEU A 51 -16.97 2.20 -14.81
N GLY A 52 -17.02 2.55 -13.53
CA GLY A 52 -18.20 2.44 -12.70
C GLY A 52 -18.69 0.99 -12.56
N ASP A 53 -17.77 0.02 -12.59
CA ASP A 53 -18.10 -1.39 -12.48
C ASP A 53 -18.22 -1.79 -10.99
N GLU A 54 -19.48 -1.82 -10.50
CA GLU A 54 -19.80 -2.12 -9.11
C GLU A 54 -19.19 -3.45 -8.63
N ARG A 55 -19.20 -4.48 -9.47
CA ARG A 55 -18.62 -5.80 -9.17
C ARG A 55 -17.12 -5.68 -8.90
N LEU A 56 -16.38 -4.87 -9.66
CA LEU A 56 -14.95 -4.64 -9.44
C LEU A 56 -14.70 -3.74 -8.24
N ILE A 57 -15.55 -2.73 -8.04
CA ILE A 57 -15.50 -1.85 -6.85
C ILE A 57 -15.64 -2.70 -5.58
N GLU A 58 -16.64 -3.58 -5.52
CA GLU A 58 -16.85 -4.52 -4.41
C GLU A 58 -15.64 -5.42 -4.14
N LYS A 59 -14.91 -5.84 -5.17
CA LYS A 59 -13.66 -6.60 -5.01
C LYS A 59 -12.54 -5.81 -4.35
N THR A 60 -12.48 -4.49 -4.53
CA THR A 60 -11.44 -3.64 -3.95
C THR A 60 -11.73 -3.26 -2.51
N HIS A 61 -12.99 -3.19 -2.10
CA HIS A 61 -13.41 -2.76 -0.76
C HIS A 61 -12.73 -3.51 0.38
N PRO A 62 -12.66 -4.87 0.41
CA PRO A 62 -12.02 -5.58 1.51
C PRO A 62 -10.56 -5.18 1.73
N TRP A 63 -9.83 -4.90 0.66
CA TRP A 63 -8.43 -4.48 0.71
C TRP A 63 -8.27 -3.11 1.34
N VAL A 64 -9.11 -2.15 0.92
CA VAL A 64 -9.12 -0.80 1.45
C VAL A 64 -9.55 -0.80 2.92
N GLU A 65 -10.66 -1.44 3.23
CA GLU A 65 -11.20 -1.49 4.60
C GLU A 65 -10.23 -2.17 5.57
N TRP A 66 -9.60 -3.26 5.13
CA TRP A 66 -8.59 -3.90 5.95
C TRP A 66 -7.36 -3.00 6.18
N ALA A 67 -6.85 -2.36 5.12
CA ALA A 67 -5.74 -1.42 5.25
C ALA A 67 -6.07 -0.28 6.22
N LEU A 68 -7.26 0.34 6.09
CA LEU A 68 -7.72 1.41 6.99
C LEU A 68 -7.87 0.91 8.44
N GLY A 69 -8.45 -0.27 8.63
CA GLY A 69 -8.67 -0.88 9.94
C GLY A 69 -7.39 -1.42 10.61
N SER A 70 -6.31 -1.65 9.87
CA SER A 70 -5.06 -2.20 10.38
C SER A 70 -4.16 -1.19 11.11
N ARG A 71 -4.56 0.10 11.12
CA ARG A 71 -3.80 1.16 11.77
C ARG A 71 -3.59 0.88 13.26
N GLN A 72 -2.34 0.91 13.69
CA GLN A 72 -1.92 0.73 15.08
C GLN A 72 -1.84 2.09 15.81
N PRO A 73 -1.83 2.09 17.16
CA PRO A 73 -1.74 3.34 17.94
C PRO A 73 -0.48 4.16 17.67
N ASP A 74 0.62 3.53 17.26
CA ASP A 74 1.88 4.21 16.90
C ASP A 74 1.88 4.83 15.51
N GLY A 75 0.84 4.59 14.71
CA GLY A 75 0.66 5.06 13.34
C GLY A 75 1.03 4.03 12.26
N TYR A 76 1.62 2.88 12.62
CA TYR A 76 1.87 1.81 11.66
C TYR A 76 0.56 1.29 11.06
N PHE A 77 0.59 0.81 9.80
CA PHE A 77 -0.53 0.12 9.16
C PHE A 77 -0.05 -1.04 8.27
N GLY A 78 -0.96 -1.93 7.93
CA GLY A 78 -0.67 -3.09 7.10
C GLY A 78 -0.23 -4.31 7.89
N PRO A 79 0.14 -5.41 7.22
CA PRO A 79 0.63 -6.63 7.86
C PRO A 79 1.83 -6.34 8.75
N ALA A 80 1.87 -6.93 9.94
CA ALA A 80 2.90 -6.68 10.96
C ALA A 80 3.72 -7.92 11.32
N GLU A 81 3.23 -9.11 10.95
CA GLU A 81 3.87 -10.39 11.24
C GLU A 81 4.53 -10.94 9.98
N ASP A 82 5.83 -11.24 10.08
CA ASP A 82 6.57 -11.87 9.00
C ASP A 82 6.05 -13.27 8.70
N ARG A 83 6.16 -13.66 7.44
CA ARG A 83 5.77 -15.00 6.99
C ARG A 83 7.01 -15.80 6.61
N PRO A 84 7.04 -17.13 6.87
CA PRO A 84 8.09 -17.99 6.36
C PRO A 84 8.10 -17.95 4.84
N PHE A 85 9.26 -17.72 4.25
CA PHE A 85 9.42 -17.73 2.80
C PHE A 85 9.99 -19.07 2.34
N GLU A 86 9.27 -19.77 1.49
CA GLU A 86 9.64 -21.10 1.00
C GLU A 86 10.64 -21.08 -0.17
N SER A 87 10.89 -19.90 -0.74
CA SER A 87 11.76 -19.75 -1.90
C SER A 87 12.99 -18.88 -1.57
N PRO A 88 14.18 -19.21 -2.03
CA PRO A 88 15.38 -18.38 -1.90
C PRO A 88 15.35 -17.14 -2.82
N ALA A 89 14.17 -16.75 -3.31
CA ALA A 89 14.00 -15.59 -4.15
C ALA A 89 14.36 -14.28 -3.43
N ILE A 90 14.55 -13.24 -4.21
CA ILE A 90 14.97 -11.88 -3.81
C ILE A 90 13.97 -11.21 -2.85
N GLN A 91 12.73 -11.65 -2.88
CA GLN A 91 11.64 -11.13 -2.04
C GLN A 91 11.75 -11.73 -0.66
N ARG A 92 11.75 -10.86 0.33
CA ARG A 92 11.68 -11.27 1.73
C ARG A 92 10.27 -10.98 2.22
N ASP A 93 9.56 -12.01 2.67
CA ASP A 93 8.22 -11.86 3.25
C ASP A 93 8.29 -11.13 4.61
N ASN A 94 8.97 -9.98 4.60
CA ASN A 94 9.04 -9.09 5.72
C ASN A 94 7.84 -8.15 5.70
N ALA A 95 6.94 -8.37 6.64
CA ALA A 95 5.72 -7.60 6.73
C ALA A 95 5.98 -6.10 6.98
N ARG A 96 7.12 -5.74 7.56
CA ARG A 96 7.47 -4.36 7.88
C ARG A 96 8.24 -3.63 6.78
N ASP A 97 8.56 -4.28 5.66
CA ASP A 97 9.21 -3.64 4.52
C ASP A 97 8.46 -2.38 4.09
N TRP A 98 9.20 -1.31 3.84
CA TRP A 98 8.64 -0.03 3.42
C TRP A 98 7.95 -0.11 2.07
N TRP A 99 8.48 -0.92 1.17
CA TRP A 99 8.04 -0.96 -0.22
C TRP A 99 6.56 -1.34 -0.42
N PRO A 100 6.03 -2.43 0.17
CA PRO A 100 4.61 -2.77 0.02
C PRO A 100 3.66 -1.69 0.55
N LYS A 101 4.10 -0.92 1.58
CA LYS A 101 3.33 0.22 2.11
C LYS A 101 3.24 1.35 1.11
N MET A 102 4.34 1.65 0.38
CA MET A 102 4.32 2.68 -0.66
C MET A 102 3.29 2.38 -1.73
N VAL A 103 3.18 1.11 -2.15
CA VAL A 103 2.18 0.67 -3.13
C VAL A 103 0.76 0.80 -2.56
N MET A 104 0.53 0.34 -1.32
CA MET A 104 -0.80 0.44 -0.72
C MET A 104 -1.19 1.90 -0.43
N LEU A 105 -0.25 2.77 -0.08
CA LEU A 105 -0.51 4.21 0.07
C LEU A 105 -1.00 4.82 -1.25
N LYS A 106 -0.44 4.40 -2.39
CA LYS A 106 -0.91 4.83 -3.70
C LYS A 106 -2.33 4.33 -3.99
N VAL A 107 -2.65 3.09 -3.61
CA VAL A 107 -4.03 2.56 -3.69
C VAL A 107 -4.98 3.44 -2.88
N LEU A 108 -4.62 3.76 -1.63
CA LEU A 108 -5.43 4.62 -0.76
C LEU A 108 -5.59 6.04 -1.32
N GLN A 109 -4.54 6.61 -1.92
CA GLN A 109 -4.62 7.89 -2.64
C GLN A 109 -5.66 7.85 -3.76
N GLN A 110 -5.64 6.79 -4.57
CA GLN A 110 -6.60 6.60 -5.67
C GLN A 110 -8.03 6.44 -5.12
N TYR A 111 -8.18 5.69 -4.03
CA TYR A 111 -9.46 5.51 -3.37
C TYR A 111 -10.02 6.83 -2.84
N TYR A 112 -9.21 7.63 -2.15
CA TYR A 112 -9.61 8.97 -1.72
C TYR A 112 -10.03 9.85 -2.90
N SER A 113 -9.27 9.82 -3.99
CA SER A 113 -9.58 10.61 -5.19
C SER A 113 -10.92 10.22 -5.82
N ALA A 114 -11.36 8.98 -5.66
CA ALA A 114 -12.64 8.49 -6.18
C ALA A 114 -13.81 8.70 -5.22
N THR A 115 -13.58 8.71 -3.91
CA THR A 115 -14.64 8.63 -2.89
C THR A 115 -14.70 9.82 -1.93
N GLY A 116 -13.58 10.51 -1.72
CA GLY A 116 -13.45 11.55 -0.70
C GLY A 116 -13.43 11.02 0.74
N ASP A 117 -13.08 9.74 0.96
CA ASP A 117 -13.09 9.12 2.30
C ASP A 117 -11.96 9.67 3.17
N GLU A 118 -12.30 10.55 4.10
CA GLU A 118 -11.36 11.24 5.00
C GLU A 118 -10.55 10.32 5.90
N ARG A 119 -10.98 9.07 6.11
CA ARG A 119 -10.23 8.06 6.87
C ARG A 119 -8.85 7.81 6.25
N VAL A 120 -8.73 8.00 4.93
CA VAL A 120 -7.45 7.89 4.21
C VAL A 120 -6.47 8.96 4.67
N ILE A 121 -6.93 10.22 4.76
CA ILE A 121 -6.10 11.35 5.21
C ILE A 121 -5.62 11.13 6.65
N GLU A 122 -6.53 10.67 7.53
CA GLU A 122 -6.20 10.36 8.92
C GLU A 122 -5.15 9.24 9.04
N LEU A 123 -5.33 8.13 8.28
CA LEU A 123 -4.37 7.03 8.26
C LEU A 123 -3.02 7.48 7.75
N MET A 124 -2.98 8.16 6.60
CA MET A 124 -1.73 8.59 5.98
C MET A 124 -0.96 9.57 6.85
N SER A 125 -1.66 10.54 7.48
CA SER A 125 -1.04 11.49 8.41
C SER A 125 -0.41 10.77 9.61
N ALA A 126 -1.10 9.76 10.17
CA ALA A 126 -0.57 8.96 11.27
C ALA A 126 0.63 8.11 10.81
N TYR A 127 0.52 7.46 9.65
CA TYR A 127 1.60 6.62 9.13
C TYR A 127 2.84 7.42 8.75
N PHE A 128 2.70 8.59 8.14
CA PHE A 128 3.86 9.40 7.79
C PHE A 128 4.57 9.99 9.01
N ARG A 129 3.86 10.24 10.12
CA ARG A 129 4.49 10.55 11.42
C ARG A 129 5.24 9.34 11.99
N TYR A 130 4.69 8.14 11.85
CA TYR A 130 5.40 6.89 12.16
C TYR A 130 6.66 6.76 11.30
N GLN A 131 6.56 6.92 9.98
CA GLN A 131 7.67 6.80 9.04
C GLN A 131 8.78 7.81 9.34
N LEU A 132 8.45 9.08 9.59
CA LEU A 132 9.42 10.12 9.96
C LEU A 132 10.22 9.74 11.21
N ARG A 133 9.56 9.15 12.20
CA ARG A 133 10.18 8.72 13.46
C ARG A 133 11.06 7.48 13.30
N GLU A 134 10.67 6.56 12.42
CA GLU A 134 11.35 5.26 12.29
C GLU A 134 12.45 5.22 11.21
N LEU A 135 12.35 6.01 10.14
CA LEU A 135 13.36 6.04 9.06
C LEU A 135 14.80 6.29 9.52
N PRO A 136 15.07 7.12 10.55
CA PRO A 136 16.45 7.27 11.06
C PRO A 136 17.02 5.99 11.69
N LYS A 137 16.17 5.08 12.17
CA LYS A 137 16.55 3.81 12.79
C LYS A 137 16.53 2.65 11.80
N THR A 138 15.60 2.69 10.88
CA THR A 138 15.33 1.68 9.85
C THR A 138 15.25 2.35 8.49
N PRO A 139 16.38 2.66 7.84
CA PRO A 139 16.44 3.32 6.55
C PRO A 139 15.64 2.58 5.47
N LEU A 140 15.32 3.24 4.37
CA LEU A 140 14.50 2.68 3.27
C LEU A 140 15.03 1.34 2.76
N GLY A 141 16.35 1.18 2.66
CA GLY A 141 16.99 -0.06 2.22
C GLY A 141 17.16 -1.13 3.32
N HIS A 142 16.62 -0.92 4.54
CA HIS A 142 16.86 -1.80 5.69
C HIS A 142 16.41 -3.24 5.47
N TRP A 143 15.21 -3.47 4.94
CA TRP A 143 14.68 -4.82 4.68
C TRP A 143 14.97 -5.32 3.28
N THR A 144 14.65 -4.50 2.28
CA THR A 144 14.98 -4.78 0.88
C THR A 144 15.47 -3.51 0.20
N PHE A 145 16.27 -3.67 -0.85
CA PHE A 145 16.71 -2.52 -1.67
C PHE A 145 15.55 -1.82 -2.38
N TRP A 146 14.39 -2.45 -2.48
CA TRP A 146 13.22 -1.87 -3.15
C TRP A 146 12.71 -0.60 -2.46
N GLY A 147 12.74 -0.55 -1.14
CA GLY A 147 12.35 0.65 -0.41
C GLY A 147 13.18 1.87 -0.81
N GLU A 148 14.50 1.69 -0.96
CA GLU A 148 15.43 2.73 -1.42
C GLU A 148 15.21 3.06 -2.91
N GLN A 149 15.20 2.06 -3.79
CA GLN A 149 15.05 2.26 -5.24
C GLN A 149 13.70 2.85 -5.65
N ARG A 150 12.69 2.74 -4.80
CA ARG A 150 11.32 3.21 -5.01
C ARG A 150 10.91 4.35 -4.09
N GLY A 151 11.86 4.99 -3.43
CA GLY A 151 11.56 6.13 -2.55
C GLY A 151 10.85 7.29 -3.26
N GLY A 152 11.03 7.44 -4.57
CA GLY A 152 10.27 8.40 -5.39
C GLY A 152 8.75 8.16 -5.40
N ASP A 153 8.32 6.88 -5.35
CA ASP A 153 6.90 6.55 -5.23
C ASP A 153 6.34 7.01 -3.88
N ASN A 154 7.13 6.84 -2.80
CA ASN A 154 6.78 7.35 -1.46
C ASN A 154 6.70 8.89 -1.43
N LEU A 155 7.70 9.57 -2.02
CA LEU A 155 7.74 11.03 -2.12
C LEU A 155 6.50 11.59 -2.82
N GLY A 156 6.05 10.95 -3.89
CA GLY A 156 4.85 11.37 -4.62
C GLY A 156 3.62 11.43 -3.71
N ILE A 157 3.44 10.44 -2.84
CA ILE A 157 2.30 10.39 -1.91
C ILE A 157 2.49 11.37 -0.74
N VAL A 158 3.70 11.52 -0.22
CA VAL A 158 4.01 12.49 0.84
C VAL A 158 3.66 13.92 0.39
N TYR A 159 4.09 14.33 -0.80
CA TYR A 159 3.79 15.66 -1.32
C TYR A 159 2.33 15.82 -1.75
N TRP A 160 1.69 14.74 -2.22
CA TRP A 160 0.25 14.77 -2.46
C TRP A 160 -0.52 15.07 -1.15
N LEU A 161 -0.18 14.41 -0.05
CA LEU A 161 -0.82 14.65 1.25
C LEU A 161 -0.51 16.06 1.77
N TYR A 162 0.73 16.54 1.60
CA TYR A 162 1.10 17.91 1.94
C TYR A 162 0.22 18.95 1.22
N ASN A 163 -0.04 18.74 -0.06
CA ASN A 163 -0.87 19.66 -0.84
C ASN A 163 -2.35 19.68 -0.37
N ILE A 164 -2.79 18.65 0.34
CA ILE A 164 -4.15 18.60 0.92
C ILE A 164 -4.18 19.20 2.31
N THR A 165 -3.22 18.84 3.17
CA THR A 165 -3.25 19.16 4.60
C THR A 165 -2.47 20.41 4.99
N GLY A 166 -1.41 20.74 4.25
CA GLY A 166 -0.46 21.78 4.61
C GLY A 166 0.45 21.44 5.79
N ASP A 167 0.48 20.17 6.23
CA ASP A 167 1.26 19.72 7.40
C ASP A 167 2.77 19.77 7.13
N GLU A 168 3.50 20.70 7.74
CA GLU A 168 4.93 20.95 7.48
C GLU A 168 5.84 19.74 7.75
N PHE A 169 5.48 18.83 8.68
CA PHE A 169 6.27 17.63 8.94
C PHE A 169 6.41 16.73 7.70
N LEU A 170 5.51 16.84 6.73
CA LEU A 170 5.58 16.10 5.48
C LEU A 170 6.73 16.59 4.59
N LEU A 171 7.10 17.86 4.66
CA LEU A 171 8.28 18.39 3.97
C LEU A 171 9.56 17.83 4.60
N GLU A 172 9.61 17.76 5.93
CA GLU A 172 10.73 17.15 6.66
C GLU A 172 10.89 15.66 6.29
N LEU A 173 9.76 14.93 6.23
CA LEU A 173 9.76 13.54 5.78
C LEU A 173 10.22 13.41 4.33
N GLY A 174 9.75 14.29 3.45
CA GLY A 174 10.16 14.34 2.05
C GLY A 174 11.66 14.48 1.88
N ASP A 175 12.26 15.42 2.60
CA ASP A 175 13.71 15.63 2.62
C ASP A 175 14.47 14.40 3.16
N LEU A 176 13.92 13.74 4.18
CA LEU A 176 14.53 12.55 4.74
C LEU A 176 14.51 11.38 3.74
N ILE A 177 13.37 11.14 3.09
CA ILE A 177 13.21 10.11 2.06
C ILE A 177 14.16 10.41 0.89
N HIS A 178 14.19 11.65 0.39
CA HIS A 178 15.05 12.04 -0.72
C HIS A 178 16.53 11.76 -0.46
N ARG A 179 17.00 11.95 0.78
CA ARG A 179 18.39 11.64 1.16
C ARG A 179 18.70 10.14 1.21
N GLN A 180 17.68 9.29 1.24
CA GLN A 180 17.82 7.84 1.34
C GLN A 180 17.53 7.11 0.02
N THR A 181 17.18 7.84 -1.03
CA THR A 181 16.80 7.32 -2.36
C THR A 181 17.96 7.32 -3.32
#